data_ac1a21b5d4c4a9ee764fda7b076c2188
#
_entry.id   ac1a21b5d4c4a9ee764fda7b076c2188
#
_cell.length_a   1.000
_cell.length_b   1.000
_cell.length_c   1.000
_cell.angle_alpha   90.00
_cell.angle_beta   90.00
_cell.angle_gamma   90.00
#
_symmetry.space_group_name_H-M   'P 1'
#
loop_
_entity.id
_entity.type
_entity.pdbx_description
1 polymer ?
#
loop_
_entity_poly.entity_id
_entity_poly.type
_entity_poly.pdbx_seq_one_letter_code
_entity_poly.pdbx_strand_id
1 'polypeptide(L)'
;MTCLDFNALFGAFQHVKDNRGSAGADGVKISRFERHLEENLNALIQEIQRGTYSPMPLLRLLVDKGNGEARVLCIPAVRDRVVQTAVLREIEPIMEKEFEDCSFGYRKGRSVKQAVYRIQEYYEQGYRWVVDADIDAFFDSVDHGLILEKVKRYIQNKDIVRLIELWITAEVWDGKSIAVIDKGIPQGSPISPILANLFLDELDEAFLRKGLKAVRYADDFIVLCKTADKAQRALEFTNEVLEKLCLELDEADVVSFDHGFKYLGVNFLRSMIFVPFEKQEKVRHILYYPPSLDMKSYLKGKKNTQAEVK
;
A
#
# COMPACT_ATOMS: atom_id res chain seq x y z
N MET A 1 7.42 -25.74 -4.10
CA MET A 1 8.61 -25.23 -4.83
C MET A 1 8.35 -23.76 -5.06
N THR A 2 9.16 -22.88 -4.53
CA THR A 2 9.00 -21.43 -4.72
C THR A 2 9.23 -21.10 -6.19
N CYS A 3 8.31 -20.33 -6.81
CA CYS A 3 8.48 -19.81 -8.17
C CYS A 3 9.54 -18.71 -8.27
N LEU A 4 10.23 -18.41 -7.15
CA LEU A 4 11.27 -17.38 -7.07
C LEU A 4 12.61 -17.94 -7.54
N ASP A 5 12.72 -18.19 -8.84
CA ASP A 5 13.94 -18.58 -9.51
C ASP A 5 14.80 -17.35 -9.90
N PHE A 6 15.96 -17.60 -10.52
CA PHE A 6 16.85 -16.54 -10.99
C PHE A 6 16.18 -15.60 -11.97
N ASN A 7 15.39 -16.12 -12.92
CA ASN A 7 14.74 -15.30 -13.93
C ASN A 7 13.66 -14.39 -13.33
N ALA A 8 12.90 -14.90 -12.36
CA ALA A 8 11.91 -14.11 -11.63
C ALA A 8 12.56 -12.96 -10.86
N LEU A 9 13.64 -13.23 -10.11
CA LEU A 9 14.37 -12.20 -9.37
C LEU A 9 15.11 -11.23 -10.30
N PHE A 10 15.68 -11.70 -11.40
CA PHE A 10 16.32 -10.85 -12.40
C PHE A 10 15.32 -9.88 -13.03
N GLY A 11 14.16 -10.38 -13.48
CA GLY A 11 13.10 -9.54 -14.01
C GLY A 11 12.57 -8.53 -12.98
N ALA A 12 12.46 -8.93 -11.70
CA ALA A 12 12.11 -8.03 -10.61
C ALA A 12 13.17 -6.96 -10.37
N PHE A 13 14.46 -7.32 -10.43
CA PHE A 13 15.54 -6.35 -10.31
C PHE A 13 15.50 -5.29 -11.42
N GLN A 14 15.24 -5.68 -12.69
CA GLN A 14 15.11 -4.72 -13.79
C GLN A 14 13.99 -3.70 -13.48
N HIS A 15 12.85 -4.16 -12.99
CA HIS A 15 11.76 -3.27 -12.58
C HIS A 15 12.14 -2.33 -11.43
N VAL A 16 12.85 -2.84 -10.41
CA VAL A 16 13.38 -2.01 -9.30
C VAL A 16 14.36 -0.97 -9.81
N LYS A 17 15.19 -1.32 -10.80
CA LYS A 17 16.16 -0.43 -11.45
C LYS A 17 15.46 0.67 -12.23
N ASP A 18 14.45 0.34 -13.03
CA ASP A 18 13.68 1.29 -13.85
C ASP A 18 12.90 2.29 -12.98
N ASN A 19 12.35 1.82 -11.86
CA ASN A 19 11.65 2.67 -10.89
C ASN A 19 12.60 3.57 -10.09
N ARG A 20 13.93 3.35 -10.20
CA ARG A 20 14.96 4.09 -9.46
C ARG A 20 14.73 4.00 -7.93
N GLY A 21 15.03 5.02 -7.20
CA GLY A 21 14.79 5.08 -5.76
C GLY A 21 16.06 5.04 -4.93
N SER A 22 15.92 5.40 -3.66
CA SER A 22 17.02 5.50 -2.70
C SER A 22 17.49 4.14 -2.19
N ALA A 23 18.64 4.12 -1.52
CA ALA A 23 19.07 2.99 -0.72
C ALA A 23 18.12 2.80 0.49
N GLY A 24 18.06 1.59 1.02
CA GLY A 24 17.42 1.29 2.30
C GLY A 24 18.35 1.59 3.49
N ALA A 25 18.03 1.04 4.66
CA ALA A 25 18.79 1.21 5.90
C ALA A 25 20.25 0.69 5.80
N ASP A 26 20.50 -0.26 4.93
CA ASP A 26 21.83 -0.81 4.64
C ASP A 26 22.74 0.14 3.84
N GLY A 27 22.20 1.24 3.29
CA GLY A 27 22.94 2.18 2.44
C GLY A 27 23.33 1.63 1.07
N VAL A 28 22.85 0.44 0.66
CA VAL A 28 23.19 -0.19 -0.61
C VAL A 28 22.34 0.41 -1.72
N LYS A 29 22.99 1.17 -2.63
CA LYS A 29 22.35 1.73 -3.82
C LYS A 29 22.11 0.66 -4.88
N ILE A 30 21.14 0.88 -5.78
CA ILE A 30 20.83 -0.02 -6.91
C ILE A 30 22.08 -0.31 -7.75
N SER A 31 22.89 0.72 -8.05
CA SER A 31 24.13 0.55 -8.83
C SER A 31 25.21 -0.29 -8.13
N ARG A 32 25.24 -0.32 -6.77
CA ARG A 32 26.12 -1.19 -6.01
C ARG A 32 25.60 -2.63 -6.00
N PHE A 33 24.31 -2.81 -5.85
CA PHE A 33 23.67 -4.14 -5.93
C PHE A 33 23.86 -4.76 -7.31
N GLU A 34 23.74 -3.97 -8.38
CA GLU A 34 23.92 -4.39 -9.77
C GLU A 34 25.34 -4.89 -10.10
N ARG A 35 26.37 -4.30 -9.50
CA ARG A 35 27.76 -4.74 -9.75
C ARG A 35 28.03 -6.20 -9.38
N HIS A 36 27.27 -6.76 -8.45
CA HIS A 36 27.34 -8.15 -7.98
C HIS A 36 25.99 -8.83 -8.16
N LEU A 37 25.30 -8.55 -9.27
CA LEU A 37 23.88 -8.93 -9.45
C LEU A 37 23.69 -10.45 -9.34
N GLU A 38 24.46 -11.23 -10.09
CA GLU A 38 24.34 -12.69 -10.10
C GLU A 38 24.58 -13.31 -8.71
N GLU A 39 25.63 -12.87 -8.03
CA GLU A 39 25.95 -13.32 -6.67
C GLU A 39 24.83 -12.95 -5.69
N ASN A 40 24.33 -11.71 -5.76
CA ASN A 40 23.25 -11.22 -4.89
C ASN A 40 21.94 -11.98 -5.12
N LEU A 41 21.57 -12.23 -6.39
CA LEU A 41 20.34 -12.97 -6.69
C LEU A 41 20.44 -14.42 -6.26
N ASN A 42 21.57 -15.09 -6.53
CA ASN A 42 21.78 -16.48 -6.08
C ASN A 42 21.78 -16.60 -4.56
N ALA A 43 22.36 -15.65 -3.83
CA ALA A 43 22.30 -15.60 -2.37
C ALA A 43 20.86 -15.49 -1.87
N LEU A 44 20.04 -14.60 -2.46
CA LEU A 44 18.63 -14.46 -2.12
C LEU A 44 17.83 -15.74 -2.34
N ILE A 45 18.05 -16.41 -3.48
CA ILE A 45 17.40 -17.69 -3.79
C ILE A 45 17.75 -18.73 -2.71
N GLN A 46 19.02 -18.85 -2.35
CA GLN A 46 19.45 -19.79 -1.32
C GLN A 46 18.88 -19.49 0.04
N GLU A 47 18.83 -18.21 0.45
CA GLU A 47 18.23 -17.79 1.70
C GLU A 47 16.74 -18.13 1.75
N ILE A 48 16.00 -17.87 0.66
CA ILE A 48 14.57 -18.17 0.57
C ILE A 48 14.34 -19.68 0.62
N GLN A 49 15.07 -20.47 -0.17
CA GLN A 49 14.93 -21.93 -0.20
C GLN A 49 15.28 -22.61 1.12
N ARG A 50 16.26 -22.08 1.85
CA ARG A 50 16.64 -22.58 3.18
C ARG A 50 15.75 -22.06 4.30
N GLY A 51 14.83 -21.14 3.99
CA GLY A 51 14.00 -20.50 4.99
C GLY A 51 14.74 -19.53 5.92
N THR A 52 15.94 -19.09 5.53
CA THR A 52 16.80 -18.20 6.31
C THR A 52 16.72 -16.74 5.88
N TYR A 53 15.93 -16.45 4.82
CA TYR A 53 15.70 -15.08 4.41
C TYR A 53 15.05 -14.27 5.55
N SER A 54 15.64 -13.11 5.81
CA SER A 54 15.11 -12.09 6.73
C SER A 54 15.26 -10.73 6.07
N PRO A 55 14.20 -9.91 6.02
CA PRO A 55 14.31 -8.57 5.46
C PRO A 55 15.25 -7.70 6.33
N MET A 56 15.87 -6.73 5.67
CA MET A 56 16.58 -5.67 6.35
C MET A 56 15.61 -4.72 7.02
N PRO A 57 16.00 -4.00 8.09
CA PRO A 57 15.16 -2.95 8.64
C PRO A 57 14.76 -1.93 7.57
N LEU A 58 13.53 -1.49 7.63
CA LEU A 58 13.00 -0.43 6.77
C LEU A 58 13.62 0.91 7.16
N LEU A 59 14.05 1.70 6.20
CA LEU A 59 14.53 3.06 6.42
C LEU A 59 13.35 4.02 6.53
N ARG A 60 13.12 4.59 7.73
CA ARG A 60 12.06 5.55 7.96
C ARG A 60 12.45 6.95 7.48
N LEU A 61 11.70 7.51 6.55
CA LEU A 61 11.84 8.88 6.08
C LEU A 61 10.62 9.70 6.44
N LEU A 62 10.83 10.99 6.71
CA LEU A 62 9.76 11.97 6.77
C LEU A 62 9.78 12.82 5.49
N VAL A 63 8.66 12.87 4.80
CA VAL A 63 8.50 13.60 3.52
C VAL A 63 7.35 14.59 3.69
N ASP A 64 7.57 15.84 3.26
CA ASP A 64 6.52 16.86 3.27
C ASP A 64 5.37 16.49 2.31
N LYS A 65 4.13 16.54 2.80
CA LYS A 65 2.93 16.40 1.97
C LYS A 65 2.64 17.67 1.13
N GLY A 66 3.34 18.78 1.39
CA GLY A 66 3.17 20.07 0.74
C GLY A 66 2.06 20.94 1.34
N ASN A 67 1.56 20.59 2.51
CA ASN A 67 0.59 21.35 3.33
C ASN A 67 1.10 21.61 4.75
N GLY A 68 2.36 21.34 5.03
CA GLY A 68 2.99 21.43 6.36
C GLY A 68 2.91 20.15 7.18
N GLU A 69 2.23 19.12 6.68
CA GLU A 69 2.17 17.79 7.30
C GLU A 69 3.28 16.89 6.77
N ALA A 70 3.76 15.97 7.60
CA ALA A 70 4.76 14.99 7.24
C ALA A 70 4.08 13.63 6.92
N ARG A 71 4.53 12.98 5.84
CA ARG A 71 4.23 11.58 5.55
C ARG A 71 5.41 10.71 5.93
N VAL A 72 5.14 9.62 6.63
CA VAL A 72 6.14 8.60 6.92
C VAL A 72 6.28 7.69 5.70
N LEU A 73 7.50 7.52 5.20
CA LEU A 73 7.83 6.50 4.22
C LEU A 73 8.79 5.50 4.83
N CYS A 74 8.54 4.21 4.60
CA CYS A 74 9.37 3.10 5.04
C CYS A 74 9.99 2.42 3.82
N ILE A 75 11.29 2.64 3.59
CA ILE A 75 11.99 2.21 2.38
C ILE A 75 12.73 0.90 2.63
N PRO A 76 12.34 -0.21 1.96
CA PRO A 76 13.06 -1.47 2.04
C PRO A 76 14.42 -1.39 1.36
N ALA A 77 15.38 -2.20 1.78
CA ALA A 77 16.64 -2.39 1.08
C ALA A 77 16.43 -2.87 -0.37
N VAL A 78 17.40 -2.62 -1.25
CA VAL A 78 17.31 -3.02 -2.66
C VAL A 78 17.05 -4.53 -2.80
N ARG A 79 17.74 -5.34 -2.00
CA ARG A 79 17.56 -6.80 -1.97
C ARG A 79 16.11 -7.20 -1.67
N ASP A 80 15.49 -6.55 -0.72
CA ASP A 80 14.13 -6.84 -0.28
C ASP A 80 13.10 -6.36 -1.30
N ARG A 81 13.32 -5.18 -1.90
CA ARG A 81 12.49 -4.70 -3.02
C ARG A 81 12.48 -5.66 -4.20
N VAL A 82 13.62 -6.31 -4.50
CA VAL A 82 13.69 -7.32 -5.56
C VAL A 82 12.82 -8.53 -5.22
N VAL A 83 12.93 -9.07 -4.01
CA VAL A 83 12.10 -10.22 -3.60
C VAL A 83 10.62 -9.84 -3.54
N GLN A 84 10.27 -8.69 -2.96
CA GLN A 84 8.90 -8.18 -2.92
C GLN A 84 8.30 -7.99 -4.31
N THR A 85 9.07 -7.44 -5.26
CA THR A 85 8.62 -7.25 -6.64
C THR A 85 8.42 -8.57 -7.36
N ALA A 86 9.27 -9.58 -7.11
CA ALA A 86 9.09 -10.91 -7.69
C ALA A 86 7.82 -11.58 -7.16
N VAL A 87 7.57 -11.52 -5.84
CA VAL A 87 6.33 -12.01 -5.22
C VAL A 87 5.12 -11.24 -5.73
N LEU A 88 5.18 -9.92 -5.81
CA LEU A 88 4.10 -9.09 -6.33
C LEU A 88 3.67 -9.55 -7.73
N ARG A 89 4.62 -9.79 -8.64
CA ARG A 89 4.33 -10.28 -9.99
C ARG A 89 3.65 -11.64 -10.03
N GLU A 90 3.92 -12.48 -9.03
CA GLU A 90 3.30 -13.79 -8.92
C GLU A 90 1.87 -13.70 -8.39
N ILE A 91 1.63 -12.87 -7.37
CA ILE A 91 0.31 -12.78 -6.72
C ILE A 91 -0.65 -11.80 -7.40
N GLU A 92 -0.15 -10.77 -8.11
CA GLU A 92 -0.97 -9.76 -8.79
C GLU A 92 -2.04 -10.37 -9.72
N PRO A 93 -1.74 -11.37 -10.59
CA PRO A 93 -2.76 -11.96 -11.44
C PRO A 93 -3.83 -12.77 -10.71
N ILE A 94 -3.53 -13.21 -9.48
CA ILE A 94 -4.48 -13.92 -8.61
C ILE A 94 -5.42 -12.88 -7.98
N MET A 95 -4.85 -11.86 -7.34
CA MET A 95 -5.59 -10.83 -6.63
C MET A 95 -6.45 -9.96 -7.55
N GLU A 96 -5.96 -9.66 -8.77
CA GLU A 96 -6.70 -8.84 -9.73
C GLU A 96 -8.06 -9.45 -10.16
N LYS A 97 -8.23 -10.76 -10.00
CA LYS A 97 -9.51 -11.45 -10.30
C LYS A 97 -10.54 -11.29 -9.19
N GLU A 98 -10.07 -10.98 -7.98
CA GLU A 98 -10.91 -10.86 -6.79
C GLU A 98 -11.39 -9.40 -6.61
N PHE A 99 -10.58 -8.42 -7.03
CA PHE A 99 -10.88 -7.01 -6.79
C PHE A 99 -12.08 -6.52 -7.57
N GLU A 100 -12.98 -5.82 -6.88
CA GLU A 100 -14.20 -5.27 -7.41
C GLU A 100 -13.98 -4.12 -8.43
N ASP A 101 -14.96 -3.92 -9.30
CA ASP A 101 -14.91 -2.88 -10.35
C ASP A 101 -14.92 -1.45 -9.81
N CYS A 102 -15.30 -1.23 -8.57
CA CYS A 102 -15.30 0.08 -7.92
C CYS A 102 -13.90 0.51 -7.46
N SER A 103 -12.92 -0.40 -7.42
CA SER A 103 -11.54 -0.13 -7.01
C SER A 103 -10.65 0.21 -8.21
N PHE A 104 -9.93 1.34 -8.15
CA PHE A 104 -9.11 1.87 -9.25
C PHE A 104 -7.63 2.05 -8.88
N GLY A 105 -7.33 2.37 -7.62
CA GLY A 105 -5.96 2.66 -7.18
C GLY A 105 -5.06 1.43 -7.18
N TYR A 106 -3.78 1.60 -7.53
CA TYR A 106 -2.75 0.56 -7.53
C TYR A 106 -3.03 -0.67 -8.41
N ARG A 107 -3.99 -0.60 -9.33
CA ARG A 107 -4.37 -1.68 -10.22
C ARG A 107 -3.90 -1.43 -11.64
N LYS A 108 -3.34 -2.46 -12.28
CA LYS A 108 -2.85 -2.38 -13.65
C LYS A 108 -4.00 -2.17 -14.62
N GLY A 109 -3.86 -1.20 -15.52
CA GLY A 109 -4.90 -0.85 -16.49
C GLY A 109 -6.03 0.03 -15.92
N ARG A 110 -6.00 0.37 -14.63
CA ARG A 110 -6.90 1.33 -13.99
C ARG A 110 -6.23 2.70 -13.83
N SER A 111 -7.02 3.76 -13.74
CA SER A 111 -6.50 5.14 -13.66
C SER A 111 -7.47 6.08 -12.96
N VAL A 112 -6.97 7.22 -12.47
CA VAL A 112 -7.77 8.33 -11.96
C VAL A 112 -8.82 8.77 -12.99
N LYS A 113 -8.46 8.83 -14.28
CA LYS A 113 -9.37 9.21 -15.35
C LYS A 113 -10.59 8.28 -15.43
N GLN A 114 -10.40 6.96 -15.28
CA GLN A 114 -11.50 5.99 -15.29
C GLN A 114 -12.38 6.12 -14.04
N ALA A 115 -11.78 6.38 -12.85
CA ALA A 115 -12.52 6.65 -11.64
C ALA A 115 -13.42 7.90 -11.80
N VAL A 116 -12.87 9.00 -12.34
CA VAL A 116 -13.61 10.23 -12.62
C VAL A 116 -14.76 9.98 -13.61
N TYR A 117 -14.54 9.22 -14.67
CA TYR A 117 -15.62 8.86 -15.61
C TYR A 117 -16.71 8.01 -14.95
N ARG A 118 -16.34 7.09 -14.06
CA ARG A 118 -17.32 6.29 -13.32
C ARG A 118 -18.21 7.17 -12.43
N ILE A 119 -17.66 8.21 -11.82
CA ILE A 119 -18.43 9.20 -11.03
C ILE A 119 -19.41 9.94 -11.94
N GLN A 120 -18.97 10.37 -13.13
CA GLN A 120 -19.81 11.04 -14.10
C GLN A 120 -20.98 10.15 -14.57
N GLU A 121 -20.71 8.89 -14.88
CA GLU A 121 -21.74 7.91 -15.24
C GLU A 121 -22.81 7.77 -14.15
N TYR A 122 -22.41 7.74 -12.87
CA TYR A 122 -23.37 7.69 -11.77
C TYR A 122 -24.16 8.99 -11.64
N TYR A 123 -23.53 10.15 -11.87
CA TYR A 123 -24.28 11.41 -11.94
C TYR A 123 -25.34 11.38 -13.04
N GLU A 124 -25.05 10.90 -14.23
CA GLU A 124 -26.00 10.76 -15.34
C GLU A 124 -27.15 9.79 -15.01
N GLN A 125 -26.89 8.78 -14.17
CA GLN A 125 -27.89 7.84 -13.65
C GLN A 125 -28.74 8.43 -12.49
N GLY A 126 -28.55 9.69 -12.15
CA GLY A 126 -29.36 10.41 -11.15
C GLY A 126 -28.82 10.33 -9.72
N TYR A 127 -27.59 9.91 -9.50
CA TYR A 127 -26.93 10.02 -8.19
C TYR A 127 -26.51 11.48 -7.97
N ARG A 128 -26.88 12.06 -6.82
CA ARG A 128 -26.71 13.49 -6.52
C ARG A 128 -26.02 13.77 -5.19
N TRP A 129 -25.92 12.76 -4.35
CA TRP A 129 -25.31 12.83 -3.03
C TRP A 129 -24.13 11.93 -2.94
N VAL A 130 -23.14 12.35 -2.20
CA VAL A 130 -21.86 11.66 -2.06
C VAL A 130 -21.52 11.57 -0.58
N VAL A 131 -21.15 10.40 -0.12
CA VAL A 131 -20.36 10.23 1.09
C VAL A 131 -18.92 10.39 0.63
N ASP A 132 -18.25 11.43 1.09
CA ASP A 132 -16.82 11.70 0.89
C ASP A 132 -16.12 11.33 2.18
N ALA A 133 -15.24 10.35 2.16
CA ALA A 133 -14.71 9.78 3.38
C ALA A 133 -13.25 9.32 3.18
N ASP A 134 -12.41 9.58 4.17
CA ASP A 134 -11.02 9.13 4.28
C ASP A 134 -10.86 8.21 5.49
N ILE A 135 -9.97 7.23 5.37
CA ILE A 135 -9.68 6.29 6.46
C ILE A 135 -8.48 6.81 7.25
N ASP A 136 -8.65 6.95 8.59
CA ASP A 136 -7.59 7.46 9.46
C ASP A 136 -6.34 6.57 9.39
N ALA A 137 -5.23 7.21 9.01
CA ALA A 137 -3.90 6.62 8.98
C ALA A 137 -3.91 5.16 8.46
N PHE A 138 -4.66 4.88 7.37
CA PHE A 138 -4.96 3.53 6.88
C PHE A 138 -3.73 2.62 6.88
N PHE A 139 -2.63 3.05 6.24
CA PHE A 139 -1.42 2.22 6.14
C PHE A 139 -0.79 1.89 7.49
N ASP A 140 -0.97 2.75 8.49
CA ASP A 140 -0.42 2.56 9.84
C ASP A 140 -1.40 1.77 10.74
N SER A 141 -2.66 1.57 10.30
CA SER A 141 -3.75 1.00 11.09
C SER A 141 -4.12 -0.44 10.71
N VAL A 142 -3.64 -0.97 9.58
CA VAL A 142 -3.95 -2.33 9.11
C VAL A 142 -3.53 -3.38 10.15
N ASP A 143 -4.48 -4.19 10.61
CA ASP A 143 -4.22 -5.29 11.53
C ASP A 143 -3.47 -6.44 10.82
N HIS A 144 -2.34 -6.88 11.39
CA HIS A 144 -1.50 -7.94 10.80
C HIS A 144 -2.20 -9.30 10.77
N GLY A 145 -3.02 -9.63 11.77
CA GLY A 145 -3.77 -10.88 11.82
C GLY A 145 -4.80 -10.94 10.71
N LEU A 146 -5.59 -9.88 10.56
CA LEU A 146 -6.64 -9.79 9.55
C LEU A 146 -6.06 -9.82 8.12
N ILE A 147 -4.99 -9.05 7.84
CA ILE A 147 -4.40 -9.07 6.49
C ILE A 147 -3.78 -10.43 6.16
N LEU A 148 -3.11 -11.10 7.11
CA LEU A 148 -2.55 -12.42 6.90
C LEU A 148 -3.62 -13.49 6.70
N GLU A 149 -4.76 -13.40 7.39
CA GLU A 149 -5.91 -14.26 7.15
C GLU A 149 -6.41 -14.11 5.71
N LYS A 150 -6.59 -12.85 5.24
CA LYS A 150 -6.99 -12.57 3.86
C LYS A 150 -5.96 -13.09 2.84
N VAL A 151 -4.67 -12.87 3.06
CA VAL A 151 -3.60 -13.41 2.19
C VAL A 151 -3.68 -14.93 2.10
N LYS A 152 -3.84 -15.64 3.24
CA LYS A 152 -3.94 -17.12 3.28
C LYS A 152 -5.18 -17.66 2.56
N ARG A 153 -6.24 -16.86 2.41
CA ARG A 153 -7.47 -17.26 1.70
C ARG A 153 -7.19 -17.44 0.19
N TYR A 154 -6.36 -16.59 -0.40
CA TYR A 154 -6.09 -16.57 -1.84
C TYR A 154 -4.75 -17.18 -2.22
N ILE A 155 -3.75 -17.12 -1.36
CA ILE A 155 -2.39 -17.58 -1.62
C ILE A 155 -2.14 -18.90 -0.88
N GLN A 156 -2.06 -19.99 -1.65
CA GLN A 156 -1.81 -21.35 -1.11
C GLN A 156 -0.32 -21.62 -0.85
N ASN A 157 0.58 -20.82 -1.46
CA ASN A 157 2.02 -20.99 -1.32
C ASN A 157 2.47 -20.45 0.05
N LYS A 158 2.81 -21.38 0.97
CA LYS A 158 3.22 -21.06 2.35
C LYS A 158 4.51 -20.21 2.41
N ASP A 159 5.41 -20.36 1.44
CA ASP A 159 6.64 -19.56 1.40
C ASP A 159 6.32 -18.10 1.09
N ILE A 160 5.38 -17.84 0.16
CA ILE A 160 4.92 -16.49 -0.16
C ILE A 160 4.21 -15.86 1.06
N VAL A 161 3.32 -16.60 1.70
CA VAL A 161 2.64 -16.13 2.92
C VAL A 161 3.65 -15.75 4.00
N ARG A 162 4.66 -16.59 4.23
CA ARG A 162 5.73 -16.31 5.18
C ARG A 162 6.55 -15.06 4.80
N LEU A 163 6.87 -14.89 3.51
CA LEU A 163 7.58 -13.69 3.05
C LEU A 163 6.77 -12.42 3.31
N ILE A 164 5.46 -12.44 3.01
CA ILE A 164 4.57 -11.31 3.28
C ILE A 164 4.54 -11.00 4.78
N GLU A 165 4.39 -12.02 5.64
CA GLU A 165 4.43 -11.87 7.10
C GLU A 165 5.73 -11.20 7.56
N LEU A 166 6.89 -11.64 7.07
CA LEU A 166 8.19 -11.05 7.39
C LEU A 166 8.28 -9.57 6.97
N TRP A 167 7.62 -9.17 5.89
CA TRP A 167 7.69 -7.78 5.41
C TRP A 167 6.77 -6.83 6.15
N ILE A 168 5.58 -7.27 6.54
CA ILE A 168 4.66 -6.41 7.31
C ILE A 168 5.09 -6.28 8.78
N THR A 169 5.83 -7.26 9.31
CA THR A 169 6.42 -7.24 10.65
C THR A 169 7.88 -6.80 10.68
N ALA A 170 8.38 -6.25 9.55
CA ALA A 170 9.78 -5.86 9.45
C ALA A 170 10.13 -4.73 10.42
N GLU A 171 11.34 -4.80 10.97
CA GLU A 171 11.89 -3.74 11.83
C GLU A 171 12.04 -2.41 11.06
N VAL A 172 11.92 -1.30 11.77
CA VAL A 172 12.05 0.05 11.22
C VAL A 172 13.21 0.78 11.88
N TRP A 173 14.12 1.31 11.08
CA TRP A 173 15.22 2.16 11.50
C TRP A 173 14.87 3.64 11.31
N ASP A 174 14.84 4.40 12.41
CA ASP A 174 14.49 5.83 12.41
C ASP A 174 15.71 6.77 12.46
N GLY A 175 16.92 6.22 12.41
CA GLY A 175 18.19 6.94 12.51
C GLY A 175 18.82 6.90 13.90
N LYS A 176 18.12 6.40 14.91
CA LYS A 176 18.56 6.30 16.30
C LYS A 176 18.34 4.91 16.87
N SER A 177 17.16 4.35 16.61
CA SER A 177 16.71 3.09 17.17
C SER A 177 16.03 2.22 16.13
N ILE A 178 15.97 0.93 16.40
CA ILE A 178 15.18 -0.03 15.65
C ILE A 178 13.91 -0.31 16.45
N ALA A 179 12.77 -0.16 15.79
CA ALA A 179 11.46 -0.47 16.34
C ALA A 179 10.80 -1.61 15.56
N VAL A 180 9.99 -2.42 16.22
CA VAL A 180 9.11 -3.41 15.60
C VAL A 180 7.75 -2.76 15.37
N ILE A 181 7.16 -3.04 14.21
CA ILE A 181 5.80 -2.62 13.88
C ILE A 181 4.86 -3.77 14.25
N ASP A 182 3.88 -3.53 15.09
CA ASP A 182 2.86 -4.48 15.53
C ASP A 182 1.55 -4.39 14.75
N LYS A 183 1.34 -3.30 14.02
CA LYS A 183 0.24 -3.08 13.06
C LYS A 183 0.68 -2.18 11.92
N GLY A 184 -0.07 -2.17 10.86
CA GLY A 184 0.19 -1.37 9.66
C GLY A 184 0.98 -2.10 8.58
N ILE A 185 0.94 -1.55 7.37
CA ILE A 185 1.72 -2.01 6.21
C ILE A 185 2.65 -0.89 5.73
N PRO A 186 3.94 -1.16 5.47
CA PRO A 186 4.94 -0.12 5.24
C PRO A 186 4.65 0.73 4.01
N GLN A 187 4.41 2.04 4.16
CA GLN A 187 4.31 2.95 3.02
C GLN A 187 5.66 3.08 2.30
N GLY A 188 5.69 2.68 1.03
CA GLY A 188 6.92 2.69 0.21
C GLY A 188 7.49 1.29 -0.09
N SER A 189 6.91 0.26 0.46
CA SER A 189 7.19 -1.13 0.14
C SER A 189 6.48 -1.53 -1.16
N PRO A 190 7.12 -2.23 -2.12
CA PRO A 190 6.49 -2.66 -3.37
C PRO A 190 5.23 -3.52 -3.20
N ILE A 191 5.15 -4.30 -2.12
CA ILE A 191 4.04 -5.21 -1.86
C ILE A 191 2.84 -4.51 -1.20
N SER A 192 3.04 -3.37 -0.51
CA SER A 192 2.00 -2.73 0.29
C SER A 192 0.77 -2.28 -0.50
N PRO A 193 0.88 -1.78 -1.74
CA PRO A 193 -0.29 -1.40 -2.53
C PRO A 193 -1.29 -2.52 -2.79
N ILE A 194 -0.80 -3.73 -3.10
CA ILE A 194 -1.69 -4.88 -3.34
C ILE A 194 -2.30 -5.40 -2.05
N LEU A 195 -1.55 -5.36 -0.94
CA LEU A 195 -2.06 -5.70 0.39
C LEU A 195 -3.13 -4.72 0.85
N ALA A 196 -2.96 -3.42 0.57
CA ALA A 196 -3.96 -2.39 0.84
C ALA A 196 -5.27 -2.68 0.09
N ASN A 197 -5.19 -2.98 -1.21
CA ASN A 197 -6.37 -3.34 -1.97
C ASN A 197 -7.03 -4.62 -1.46
N LEU A 198 -6.26 -5.66 -1.12
CA LEU A 198 -6.77 -6.91 -0.56
C LEU A 198 -7.47 -6.68 0.78
N PHE A 199 -6.94 -5.77 1.62
CA PHE A 199 -7.55 -5.46 2.91
C PHE A 199 -8.89 -4.77 2.76
N LEU A 200 -8.98 -3.78 1.84
CA LEU A 200 -10.18 -2.99 1.58
C LEU A 200 -11.17 -3.66 0.62
N ASP A 201 -10.83 -4.78 0.03
CA ASP A 201 -11.74 -5.54 -0.84
C ASP A 201 -13.01 -5.96 -0.10
N GLU A 202 -12.93 -6.25 1.20
CA GLU A 202 -14.10 -6.54 2.03
C GLU A 202 -15.08 -5.36 2.14
N LEU A 203 -14.55 -4.13 2.15
CA LEU A 203 -15.37 -2.91 2.07
C LEU A 203 -16.03 -2.80 0.70
N ASP A 204 -15.29 -3.04 -0.37
CA ASP A 204 -15.80 -3.02 -1.75
C ASP A 204 -16.92 -4.06 -1.94
N GLU A 205 -16.68 -5.31 -1.50
CA GLU A 205 -17.70 -6.37 -1.51
C GLU A 205 -18.94 -6.01 -0.67
N ALA A 206 -18.74 -5.40 0.51
CA ALA A 206 -19.84 -4.97 1.35
C ALA A 206 -20.71 -3.92 0.65
N PHE A 207 -20.10 -2.96 -0.04
CA PHE A 207 -20.80 -1.99 -0.87
C PHE A 207 -21.57 -2.66 -2.00
N LEU A 208 -20.92 -3.60 -2.70
CA LEU A 208 -21.55 -4.36 -3.78
C LEU A 208 -22.78 -5.15 -3.28
N ARG A 209 -22.62 -5.91 -2.20
CA ARG A 209 -23.72 -6.69 -1.57
C ARG A 209 -24.89 -5.82 -1.13
N LYS A 210 -24.64 -4.58 -0.69
CA LYS A 210 -25.65 -3.61 -0.29
C LYS A 210 -26.26 -2.85 -1.49
N GLY A 211 -25.71 -3.04 -2.70
CA GLY A 211 -26.13 -2.32 -3.92
C GLY A 211 -25.73 -0.85 -3.92
N LEU A 212 -24.76 -0.45 -3.10
CA LEU A 212 -24.19 0.89 -3.07
C LEU A 212 -23.27 1.10 -4.28
N LYS A 213 -23.17 2.34 -4.74
CA LYS A 213 -22.27 2.74 -5.83
C LYS A 213 -21.06 3.44 -5.22
N ALA A 214 -19.94 2.76 -5.22
CA ALA A 214 -18.69 3.30 -4.70
C ALA A 214 -17.68 3.53 -5.82
N VAL A 215 -16.74 4.44 -5.57
CA VAL A 215 -15.52 4.63 -6.37
C VAL A 215 -14.38 4.78 -5.38
N ARG A 216 -13.45 3.81 -5.36
CA ARG A 216 -12.30 3.80 -4.46
C ARG A 216 -10.99 3.94 -5.24
N TYR A 217 -10.07 4.75 -4.74
CA TYR A 217 -8.71 4.89 -5.25
C TYR A 217 -7.71 4.76 -4.10
N ALA A 218 -7.17 3.57 -3.88
CA ALA A 218 -6.39 3.20 -2.69
C ALA A 218 -7.26 3.26 -1.42
N ASP A 219 -6.89 4.05 -0.44
CA ASP A 219 -7.60 4.34 0.80
C ASP A 219 -8.68 5.44 0.67
N ASP A 220 -8.57 6.28 -0.35
CA ASP A 220 -9.52 7.36 -0.66
C ASP A 220 -10.75 6.81 -1.41
N PHE A 221 -11.96 7.05 -0.93
CA PHE A 221 -13.17 6.54 -1.55
C PHE A 221 -14.38 7.46 -1.39
N ILE A 222 -15.31 7.32 -2.31
CA ILE A 222 -16.63 7.97 -2.24
C ILE A 222 -17.74 6.95 -2.47
N VAL A 223 -18.90 7.18 -1.82
CA VAL A 223 -20.13 6.40 -2.05
C VAL A 223 -21.21 7.32 -2.59
N LEU A 224 -21.75 7.00 -3.77
CA LEU A 224 -22.75 7.83 -4.44
C LEU A 224 -24.16 7.35 -4.15
N CYS A 225 -25.04 8.31 -3.82
CA CYS A 225 -26.42 8.08 -3.43
C CYS A 225 -27.39 9.00 -4.18
N LYS A 226 -28.67 8.59 -4.28
CA LYS A 226 -29.70 9.41 -4.94
C LYS A 226 -30.28 10.47 -4.03
N THR A 227 -30.27 10.28 -2.72
CA THR A 227 -30.85 11.19 -1.71
C THR A 227 -29.90 11.34 -0.52
N ALA A 228 -30.04 12.45 0.22
CA ALA A 228 -29.25 12.68 1.45
C ALA A 228 -29.44 11.57 2.49
N ASP A 229 -30.68 11.13 2.73
CA ASP A 229 -30.99 10.05 3.67
C ASP A 229 -30.27 8.74 3.33
N LYS A 230 -30.18 8.44 2.01
CA LYS A 230 -29.44 7.25 1.57
C LYS A 230 -27.94 7.41 1.77
N ALA A 231 -27.41 8.63 1.58
CA ALA A 231 -26.01 8.92 1.84
C ALA A 231 -25.69 8.81 3.34
N GLN A 232 -26.57 9.33 4.21
CA GLN A 232 -26.39 9.20 5.64
C GLN A 232 -26.36 7.74 6.10
N ARG A 233 -27.31 6.92 5.60
CA ARG A 233 -27.31 5.47 5.88
C ARG A 233 -26.11 4.73 5.28
N ALA A 234 -25.60 5.20 4.14
CA ALA A 234 -24.39 4.63 3.54
C ALA A 234 -23.16 4.93 4.39
N LEU A 235 -23.07 6.13 4.97
CA LEU A 235 -22.01 6.51 5.91
C LEU A 235 -22.05 5.64 7.17
N GLU A 236 -23.24 5.48 7.78
CA GLU A 236 -23.41 4.60 8.95
C GLU A 236 -22.98 3.16 8.65
N PHE A 237 -23.42 2.62 7.51
CA PHE A 237 -23.02 1.29 7.06
C PHE A 237 -21.51 1.17 6.79
N THR A 238 -20.90 2.21 6.23
CA THR A 238 -19.44 2.26 6.02
C THR A 238 -18.70 2.13 7.33
N ASN A 239 -19.09 2.89 8.36
CA ASN A 239 -18.52 2.80 9.70
C ASN A 239 -18.64 1.38 10.28
N GLU A 240 -19.84 0.75 10.17
CA GLU A 240 -20.03 -0.63 10.65
C GLU A 240 -19.09 -1.64 9.97
N VAL A 241 -18.75 -1.43 8.70
CA VAL A 241 -17.81 -2.31 7.98
C VAL A 241 -16.37 -2.04 8.39
N LEU A 242 -15.99 -0.76 8.50
CA LEU A 242 -14.63 -0.38 8.90
C LEU A 242 -14.30 -0.80 10.34
N GLU A 243 -15.24 -0.68 11.27
CA GLU A 243 -15.09 -1.19 12.65
C GLU A 243 -14.72 -2.68 12.67
N LYS A 244 -15.31 -3.52 11.80
CA LYS A 244 -14.97 -4.95 11.69
C LYS A 244 -13.56 -5.19 11.14
N LEU A 245 -13.03 -4.22 10.39
CA LEU A 245 -11.67 -4.21 9.88
C LEU A 245 -10.68 -3.54 10.86
N CYS A 246 -11.15 -3.14 12.05
CA CYS A 246 -10.35 -2.38 13.03
C CYS A 246 -9.83 -1.06 12.44
N LEU A 247 -10.64 -0.42 11.56
CA LEU A 247 -10.34 0.87 10.94
C LEU A 247 -11.37 1.92 11.38
N GLU A 248 -10.95 3.17 11.35
CA GLU A 248 -11.79 4.34 11.67
C GLU A 248 -11.77 5.34 10.51
N LEU A 249 -12.84 6.14 10.37
CA LEU A 249 -12.86 7.28 9.46
C LEU A 249 -12.20 8.48 10.13
N ASP A 250 -11.35 9.21 9.40
CA ASP A 250 -10.79 10.50 9.85
C ASP A 250 -11.82 11.61 9.62
N GLU A 251 -12.13 11.89 8.36
CA GLU A 251 -13.15 12.87 7.97
C GLU A 251 -14.18 12.17 7.09
N ALA A 252 -15.47 12.45 7.33
CA ALA A 252 -16.53 11.91 6.50
C ALA A 252 -17.68 12.90 6.41
N ASP A 253 -17.96 13.37 5.19
CA ASP A 253 -18.98 14.32 4.90
C ASP A 253 -20.03 13.78 3.93
N VAL A 254 -21.29 14.17 4.14
CA VAL A 254 -22.36 13.95 3.16
C VAL A 254 -22.56 15.24 2.38
N VAL A 255 -22.08 15.23 1.14
CA VAL A 255 -22.11 16.40 0.25
C VAL A 255 -22.99 16.15 -0.97
N SER A 256 -23.42 17.21 -1.66
CA SER A 256 -24.17 17.09 -2.90
C SER A 256 -23.38 17.64 -4.08
N PHE A 257 -23.68 17.13 -5.27
CA PHE A 257 -23.12 17.69 -6.51
C PHE A 257 -23.52 19.16 -6.72
N ASP A 258 -24.60 19.62 -6.12
CA ASP A 258 -25.01 21.03 -6.23
C ASP A 258 -24.12 21.99 -5.44
N HIS A 259 -23.56 21.54 -4.31
CA HIS A 259 -22.57 22.28 -3.52
C HIS A 259 -21.14 22.05 -4.02
N GLY A 260 -20.92 20.95 -4.74
CA GLY A 260 -19.62 20.56 -5.25
C GLY A 260 -18.76 19.86 -4.19
N PHE A 261 -17.79 19.07 -4.68
CA PHE A 261 -16.79 18.40 -3.87
C PHE A 261 -15.51 18.18 -4.70
N LYS A 262 -14.43 17.84 -4.03
CA LYS A 262 -13.12 17.54 -4.67
C LYS A 262 -12.73 16.10 -4.38
N TYR A 263 -12.48 15.33 -5.44
CA TYR A 263 -12.01 13.96 -5.32
C TYR A 263 -10.89 13.70 -6.33
N LEU A 264 -9.82 13.02 -5.93
CA LEU A 264 -8.64 12.71 -6.76
C LEU A 264 -8.03 13.93 -7.46
N GLY A 265 -8.10 15.10 -6.81
CA GLY A 265 -7.59 16.36 -7.37
C GLY A 265 -8.45 16.97 -8.46
N VAL A 266 -9.69 16.52 -8.63
CA VAL A 266 -10.69 16.99 -9.58
C VAL A 266 -11.87 17.57 -8.82
N ASN A 267 -12.39 18.71 -9.25
CA ASN A 267 -13.60 19.32 -8.69
C ASN A 267 -14.83 18.88 -9.49
N PHE A 268 -15.87 18.51 -8.76
CA PHE A 268 -17.18 18.15 -9.28
C PHE A 268 -18.21 19.19 -8.80
N LEU A 269 -18.94 19.79 -9.73
CA LEU A 269 -20.01 20.73 -9.41
C LEU A 269 -21.15 20.50 -10.42
N ARG A 270 -22.26 19.93 -9.97
CA ARG A 270 -23.34 19.47 -10.85
C ARG A 270 -22.77 18.54 -11.94
N SER A 271 -23.07 18.84 -13.21
CA SER A 271 -22.54 18.10 -14.36
C SER A 271 -21.11 18.52 -14.79
N MET A 272 -20.54 19.55 -14.14
CA MET A 272 -19.22 20.07 -14.50
C MET A 272 -18.12 19.32 -13.76
N ILE A 273 -17.07 19.00 -14.50
CA ILE A 273 -15.85 18.39 -14.00
C ILE A 273 -14.71 19.28 -14.44
N PHE A 274 -13.89 19.78 -13.51
CA PHE A 274 -12.75 20.61 -13.83
C PHE A 274 -11.55 20.33 -12.95
N VAL A 275 -10.37 20.36 -13.56
CA VAL A 275 -9.11 20.24 -12.84
C VAL A 275 -8.69 21.66 -12.44
N PRO A 276 -8.39 21.91 -11.14
CA PRO A 276 -7.89 23.21 -10.72
C PRO A 276 -6.63 23.61 -11.51
N PHE A 277 -6.54 24.89 -11.91
CA PHE A 277 -5.39 25.42 -12.66
C PHE A 277 -4.05 25.34 -11.89
N GLU A 278 -4.11 25.22 -10.56
CA GLU A 278 -2.95 25.14 -9.68
C GLU A 278 -2.38 23.72 -9.59
N LYS A 279 -1.95 23.13 -10.69
CA LYS A 279 -0.89 22.13 -10.61
C LYS A 279 0.45 22.86 -10.52
N GLN A 280 0.75 23.47 -9.37
CA GLN A 280 2.13 23.66 -8.99
C GLN A 280 2.77 22.27 -8.90
N GLU A 281 3.90 22.08 -9.58
CA GLU A 281 4.73 20.89 -9.33
C GLU A 281 5.10 20.91 -7.86
N LYS A 282 4.39 20.08 -7.05
CA LYS A 282 4.73 19.91 -5.64
C LYS A 282 6.04 19.15 -5.60
N VAL A 283 7.14 19.88 -5.45
CA VAL A 283 8.44 19.29 -5.14
C VAL A 283 8.31 18.66 -3.76
N ARG A 284 8.40 17.34 -3.72
CA ARG A 284 8.39 16.61 -2.45
C ARG A 284 9.74 16.83 -1.76
N HIS A 285 9.75 17.55 -0.67
CA HIS A 285 10.93 17.74 0.17
C HIS A 285 11.06 16.62 1.19
N ILE A 286 12.24 16.00 1.24
CA ILE A 286 12.57 15.08 2.33
C ILE A 286 12.89 15.94 3.55
N LEU A 287 12.06 15.85 4.59
CA LEU A 287 12.22 16.60 5.84
C LEU A 287 13.30 15.98 6.74
N TYR A 288 13.43 14.66 6.69
CA TYR A 288 14.40 13.91 7.47
C TYR A 288 14.84 12.66 6.74
N TYR A 289 16.14 12.48 6.59
CA TYR A 289 16.78 11.27 6.05
C TYR A 289 17.76 10.73 7.11
N PRO A 290 17.44 9.60 7.79
CA PRO A 290 18.31 9.06 8.81
C PRO A 290 19.61 8.51 8.20
N PRO A 291 20.71 8.43 9.00
CA PRO A 291 21.95 7.82 8.55
C PRO A 291 21.74 6.34 8.25
N SER A 292 22.66 5.77 7.45
CA SER A 292 22.67 4.32 7.21
C SER A 292 22.89 3.56 8.52
N LEU A 293 22.22 2.43 8.67
CA LEU A 293 22.38 1.54 9.80
C LEU A 293 23.78 0.87 9.77
N ASP A 294 24.46 0.77 10.91
CA ASP A 294 25.66 -0.07 11.04
C ASP A 294 25.28 -1.55 11.05
N MET A 295 25.36 -2.15 9.86
CA MET A 295 24.99 -3.54 9.63
C MET A 295 25.78 -4.55 10.44
N LYS A 296 27.04 -4.27 10.76
CA LYS A 296 27.89 -5.20 11.53
C LYS A 296 27.39 -5.30 12.97
N SER A 297 27.07 -4.17 13.58
CA SER A 297 26.52 -4.10 14.94
C SER A 297 25.12 -4.71 15.00
N TYR A 298 24.26 -4.42 14.02
CA TYR A 298 22.91 -4.98 13.91
C TYR A 298 22.91 -6.51 13.84
N LEU A 299 23.71 -7.11 12.94
CA LEU A 299 23.80 -8.57 12.79
C LEU A 299 24.40 -9.27 14.01
N LYS A 300 25.31 -8.62 14.75
CA LYS A 300 25.83 -9.15 16.02
C LYS A 300 24.73 -9.18 17.09
N GLY A 301 23.92 -8.12 17.19
CA GLY A 301 22.79 -8.05 18.12
C GLY A 301 21.79 -9.18 17.91
N LYS A 302 21.36 -9.41 16.64
CA LYS A 302 20.42 -10.52 16.31
C LYS A 302 20.96 -11.92 16.67
N LYS A 303 22.25 -12.18 16.54
CA LYS A 303 22.85 -13.49 16.92
C LYS A 303 22.80 -13.72 18.44
N ASN A 304 22.96 -12.68 19.24
CA ASN A 304 22.91 -12.80 20.70
C ASN A 304 21.46 -13.04 21.18
N THR A 305 20.46 -12.38 20.60
CA THR A 305 19.06 -12.56 20.98
C THR A 305 18.52 -13.96 20.63
N GLN A 306 19.04 -14.59 19.56
CA GLN A 306 18.66 -15.98 19.21
C GLN A 306 19.39 -17.04 20.08
N ALA A 307 20.46 -16.67 20.77
CA ALA A 307 21.16 -17.57 21.69
C ALA A 307 20.53 -17.61 23.09
N GLU A 308 19.79 -16.57 23.48
CA GLU A 308 19.08 -16.48 24.77
C GLU A 308 17.68 -17.13 24.76
N VAL A 309 17.16 -17.55 23.61
CA VAL A 309 15.83 -18.18 23.44
C VAL A 309 15.93 -19.71 23.22
N LYS A 310 17.10 -20.32 23.48
CA LYS A 310 17.26 -21.79 23.43
C LYS A 310 17.34 -22.39 24.82
#